data_351b7e297b5bdbb4a8857110f7e7df5c
#
_entry.id   351b7e297b5bdbb4a8857110f7e7df5c
#
_cell.length_a   1.000
_cell.length_b   1.000
_cell.length_c   1.000
_cell.angle_alpha   90.00
_cell.angle_beta   90.00
_cell.angle_gamma   90.00
#
_symmetry.space_group_name_H-M   'P 1'
#
loop_
_entity.id
_entity.type
_entity.pdbx_description
1 polymer ?
#
loop_
_entity_poly.entity_id
_entity_poly.type
_entity_poly.pdbx_seq_one_letter_code
_entity_poly.pdbx_strand_id
1 'polypeptide(L)'
;MSMTKINWYPGHMKKTKDMIKENMPLIDIVLEVVDARIPLSSKNPDIPKFAKNKKRIIVINKADLVTKEEINFWKKFFKENNFADEVLELSAETGFNMRALYSIIDKVSAEKKARLMAKGLRKVNTRLMIAGIPNVGKSRLINRIVGKNSAGVGNKPGFTRGKQWIRIKEGLELLDTPGILWPKFESEEVGMNLAITGAIKDEILPIDDVACRLLDKMMEMNMKNILKEKYKLLDEDFDQVTGAIIESIANRMNMRQKGNTLNVQQATYTVLRDYRNGKLGKFGLDRDLAETMINDYK
;
A
#
# COMPACT_ATOMS: atom_id res chain seq x y z
N MET A 1 -2.42 -7.49 -23.16
CA MET A 1 -1.95 -8.78 -22.56
C MET A 1 -2.64 -8.91 -21.21
N SER A 2 -3.37 -9.99 -20.90
CA SER A 2 -4.10 -10.09 -19.61
C SER A 2 -3.12 -10.11 -18.45
N MET A 3 -3.34 -9.26 -17.44
CA MET A 3 -2.54 -9.17 -16.20
C MET A 3 -2.53 -10.50 -15.42
N THR A 4 -3.51 -11.36 -15.64
CA THR A 4 -3.59 -12.70 -15.02
C THR A 4 -2.50 -13.67 -15.48
N LYS A 5 -1.79 -13.38 -16.58
CA LYS A 5 -0.71 -14.21 -17.16
C LYS A 5 0.70 -13.78 -16.72
N ILE A 6 0.84 -12.70 -15.98
CA ILE A 6 2.15 -12.24 -15.50
C ILE A 6 2.58 -13.10 -14.32
N ASN A 7 3.59 -13.94 -14.51
CA ASN A 7 4.17 -14.74 -13.43
C ASN A 7 5.16 -13.87 -12.62
N TRP A 8 4.61 -13.15 -11.62
CA TRP A 8 5.33 -12.17 -10.81
C TRP A 8 5.71 -12.67 -9.41
N TYR A 9 5.50 -13.98 -9.12
CA TYR A 9 5.75 -14.58 -7.82
C TYR A 9 7.20 -15.06 -7.66
N PRO A 10 8.11 -14.28 -7.07
CA PRO A 10 9.49 -14.70 -6.85
C PRO A 10 9.58 -15.80 -5.76
N GLY A 11 10.50 -16.77 -5.94
CA GLY A 11 10.67 -17.89 -5.00
C GLY A 11 10.97 -17.50 -3.54
N HIS A 12 11.50 -16.27 -3.32
CA HIS A 12 11.72 -15.76 -1.94
C HIS A 12 10.42 -15.47 -1.19
N MET A 13 9.29 -15.27 -1.87
CA MET A 13 7.99 -15.02 -1.21
C MET A 13 7.45 -16.26 -0.48
N LYS A 14 7.72 -17.46 -0.99
CA LYS A 14 7.39 -18.69 -0.26
C LYS A 14 8.12 -18.74 1.07
N LYS A 15 9.44 -18.47 1.07
CA LYS A 15 10.24 -18.41 2.30
C LYS A 15 9.72 -17.38 3.30
N THR A 16 9.27 -16.22 2.82
CA THR A 16 8.70 -15.17 3.67
C THR A 16 7.36 -15.61 4.27
N LYS A 17 6.52 -16.31 3.50
CA LYS A 17 5.25 -16.87 3.99
C LYS A 17 5.48 -17.90 5.09
N ASP A 18 6.46 -18.77 4.93
CA ASP A 18 6.84 -19.79 5.92
C ASP A 18 7.38 -19.11 7.19
N MET A 19 8.25 -18.11 7.04
CA MET A 19 8.76 -17.31 8.17
C MET A 19 7.64 -16.62 8.97
N ILE A 20 6.61 -16.08 8.31
CA ILE A 20 5.46 -15.49 8.99
C ILE A 20 4.70 -16.55 9.79
N LYS A 21 4.42 -17.71 9.20
CA LYS A 21 3.73 -18.81 9.89
C LYS A 21 4.49 -19.25 11.15
N GLU A 22 5.81 -19.43 11.04
CA GLU A 22 6.66 -19.85 12.16
C GLU A 22 6.70 -18.81 13.30
N ASN A 23 6.61 -17.52 12.98
CA ASN A 23 6.71 -16.46 13.98
C ASN A 23 5.35 -16.03 14.53
N MET A 24 4.24 -16.34 13.85
CA MET A 24 2.90 -15.94 14.26
C MET A 24 2.55 -16.31 15.70
N PRO A 25 2.94 -17.49 16.27
CA PRO A 25 2.68 -17.81 17.68
C PRO A 25 3.24 -16.78 18.67
N LEU A 26 4.34 -16.11 18.29
CA LEU A 26 5.03 -15.12 19.14
C LEU A 26 4.42 -13.72 19.04
N ILE A 27 3.61 -13.46 18.02
CA ILE A 27 3.00 -12.14 17.73
C ILE A 27 1.75 -11.95 18.58
N ASP A 28 1.52 -10.71 19.00
CA ASP A 28 0.32 -10.28 19.69
C ASP A 28 -0.62 -9.49 18.79
N ILE A 29 -0.03 -8.58 18.01
CA ILE A 29 -0.75 -7.67 17.13
C ILE A 29 -0.12 -7.68 15.74
N VAL A 30 -0.95 -7.80 14.71
CA VAL A 30 -0.56 -7.65 13.31
C VAL A 30 -1.01 -6.27 12.82
N LEU A 31 -0.05 -5.45 12.39
CA LEU A 31 -0.30 -4.20 11.68
C LEU A 31 -0.32 -4.51 10.18
N GLU A 32 -1.50 -4.59 9.58
CA GLU A 32 -1.67 -4.76 8.14
C GLU A 32 -1.65 -3.38 7.47
N VAL A 33 -0.57 -3.08 6.74
CA VAL A 33 -0.38 -1.79 6.07
C VAL A 33 -0.92 -1.88 4.65
N VAL A 34 -1.89 -1.01 4.33
CA VAL A 34 -2.49 -0.88 2.99
C VAL A 34 -2.22 0.53 2.43
N ASP A 35 -2.23 0.68 1.11
CA ASP A 35 -2.08 1.97 0.43
C ASP A 35 -3.45 2.67 0.35
N ALA A 36 -3.56 3.89 0.83
CA ALA A 36 -4.80 4.65 0.85
C ALA A 36 -5.46 4.83 -0.52
N ARG A 37 -4.70 4.76 -1.60
CA ARG A 37 -5.21 4.87 -2.98
C ARG A 37 -5.87 3.58 -3.47
N ILE A 38 -5.48 2.44 -2.90
CA ILE A 38 -5.94 1.10 -3.28
C ILE A 38 -6.08 0.20 -2.04
N PRO A 39 -6.92 0.55 -1.06
CA PRO A 39 -6.95 -0.14 0.23
C PRO A 39 -7.36 -1.60 0.13
N LEU A 40 -8.28 -1.95 -0.77
CA LEU A 40 -8.72 -3.32 -1.00
C LEU A 40 -7.70 -4.10 -1.83
N SER A 41 -7.27 -3.56 -2.96
CA SER A 41 -6.28 -4.18 -3.84
C SER A 41 -4.93 -4.39 -3.15
N SER A 42 -4.56 -3.54 -2.18
CA SER A 42 -3.30 -3.68 -1.42
C SER A 42 -3.41 -4.55 -0.17
N LYS A 43 -4.61 -5.01 0.18
CA LYS A 43 -4.84 -5.91 1.30
C LYS A 43 -4.43 -7.34 0.93
N ASN A 44 -3.67 -8.00 1.81
CA ASN A 44 -3.23 -9.37 1.53
C ASN A 44 -4.23 -10.39 2.06
N PRO A 45 -4.88 -11.20 1.20
CA PRO A 45 -5.92 -12.16 1.58
C PRO A 45 -5.42 -13.32 2.48
N ASP A 46 -4.10 -13.53 2.55
CA ASP A 46 -3.51 -14.54 3.42
C ASP A 46 -3.31 -14.07 4.87
N ILE A 47 -3.22 -12.76 5.12
CA ILE A 47 -2.99 -12.22 6.48
C ILE A 47 -4.10 -12.63 7.46
N PRO A 48 -5.40 -12.53 7.13
CA PRO A 48 -6.46 -12.99 8.03
C PRO A 48 -6.34 -14.47 8.40
N LYS A 49 -5.89 -15.31 7.47
CA LYS A 49 -5.71 -16.75 7.68
C LYS A 49 -4.58 -17.05 8.68
N PHE A 50 -3.47 -16.31 8.57
CA PHE A 50 -2.31 -16.49 9.49
C PHE A 50 -2.56 -15.87 10.85
N ALA A 51 -3.27 -14.73 10.89
CA ALA A 51 -3.54 -13.96 12.09
C ALA A 51 -4.87 -14.32 12.78
N LYS A 52 -5.46 -15.50 12.52
CA LYS A 52 -6.83 -15.88 12.93
C LYS A 52 -7.13 -15.61 14.42
N ASN A 53 -6.15 -15.79 15.32
CA ASN A 53 -6.32 -15.59 16.76
C ASN A 53 -5.49 -14.40 17.28
N LYS A 54 -5.15 -13.44 16.42
CA LYS A 54 -4.35 -12.28 16.79
C LYS A 54 -5.15 -11.02 16.61
N LYS A 55 -4.86 -10.00 17.41
CA LYS A 55 -5.40 -8.67 17.20
C LYS A 55 -4.84 -8.09 15.89
N ARG A 56 -5.71 -7.52 15.08
CA ARG A 56 -5.34 -6.94 13.78
C ARG A 56 -5.70 -5.47 13.74
N ILE A 57 -4.77 -4.67 13.27
CA ILE A 57 -4.96 -3.25 13.02
C ILE A 57 -4.68 -2.99 11.54
N ILE A 58 -5.67 -2.51 10.79
CA ILE A 58 -5.44 -2.02 9.43
C ILE A 58 -4.91 -0.59 9.52
N VAL A 59 -3.75 -0.38 8.89
CA VAL A 59 -3.11 0.92 8.77
C VAL A 59 -3.23 1.39 7.33
N ILE A 60 -4.15 2.34 7.08
CA ILE A 60 -4.33 3.00 5.79
C ILE A 60 -3.22 4.05 5.65
N ASN A 61 -2.09 3.64 5.05
CA ASN A 61 -0.91 4.49 4.87
C ASN A 61 -1.02 5.32 3.58
N LYS A 62 -0.18 6.35 3.45
CA LYS A 62 -0.21 7.36 2.37
C LYS A 62 -1.52 8.14 2.33
N ALA A 63 -2.11 8.39 3.50
CA ALA A 63 -3.34 9.16 3.63
C ALA A 63 -3.23 10.60 3.07
N ASP A 64 -2.02 11.09 2.88
CA ASP A 64 -1.71 12.37 2.23
C ASP A 64 -1.98 12.38 0.71
N LEU A 65 -2.13 11.19 0.08
CA LEU A 65 -2.34 11.03 -1.37
C LEU A 65 -3.81 10.85 -1.78
N VAL A 66 -4.74 10.87 -0.84
CA VAL A 66 -6.19 10.78 -1.11
C VAL A 66 -6.96 11.87 -0.35
N THR A 67 -8.25 12.03 -0.66
CA THR A 67 -9.08 13.00 0.06
C THR A 67 -9.50 12.46 1.44
N LYS A 68 -9.98 13.35 2.29
CA LYS A 68 -10.49 12.97 3.62
C LYS A 68 -11.77 12.14 3.52
N GLU A 69 -12.60 12.41 2.54
CA GLU A 69 -13.83 11.68 2.23
C GLU A 69 -13.51 10.23 1.86
N GLU A 70 -12.47 10.03 1.03
CA GLU A 70 -11.99 8.70 0.66
C GLU A 70 -11.51 7.91 1.88
N ILE A 71 -10.72 8.53 2.74
CA ILE A 71 -10.28 7.92 4.01
C ILE A 71 -11.46 7.55 4.90
N ASN A 72 -12.44 8.43 5.06
CA ASN A 72 -13.61 8.17 5.90
C ASN A 72 -14.44 7.01 5.37
N PHE A 73 -14.63 6.92 4.04
CA PHE A 73 -15.27 5.80 3.40
C PHE A 73 -14.57 4.47 3.73
N TRP A 74 -13.26 4.38 3.55
CA TRP A 74 -12.50 3.15 3.80
C TRP A 74 -12.46 2.76 5.27
N LYS A 75 -12.36 3.72 6.19
CA LYS A 75 -12.45 3.44 7.63
C LYS A 75 -13.78 2.84 8.01
N LYS A 76 -14.88 3.39 7.47
CA LYS A 76 -16.23 2.87 7.66
C LYS A 76 -16.35 1.47 7.06
N PHE A 77 -15.97 1.30 5.80
CA PHE A 77 -16.03 0.03 5.08
C PHE A 77 -15.31 -1.11 5.82
N PHE A 78 -14.06 -0.89 6.25
CA PHE A 78 -13.30 -1.92 6.96
C PHE A 78 -13.88 -2.24 8.35
N LYS A 79 -14.48 -1.29 9.04
CA LYS A 79 -15.13 -1.51 10.33
C LYS A 79 -16.43 -2.29 10.18
N GLU A 80 -17.32 -1.88 9.29
CA GLU A 80 -18.62 -2.51 9.06
C GLU A 80 -18.50 -3.95 8.59
N ASN A 81 -17.48 -4.25 7.81
CA ASN A 81 -17.20 -5.60 7.32
C ASN A 81 -16.25 -6.41 8.22
N ASN A 82 -15.94 -5.95 9.43
CA ASN A 82 -15.12 -6.65 10.41
C ASN A 82 -13.74 -7.11 9.88
N PHE A 83 -13.10 -6.31 9.04
CA PHE A 83 -11.80 -6.65 8.46
C PHE A 83 -10.65 -6.64 9.48
N ALA A 84 -10.78 -5.88 10.57
CA ALA A 84 -9.79 -5.80 11.65
C ALA A 84 -10.42 -5.31 12.96
N ASP A 85 -9.73 -5.48 14.09
CA ASP A 85 -10.16 -4.96 15.40
C ASP A 85 -10.14 -3.42 15.44
N GLU A 86 -9.18 -2.81 14.75
CA GLU A 86 -9.06 -1.35 14.64
C GLU A 86 -8.59 -0.94 13.23
N VAL A 87 -8.96 0.27 12.82
CA VAL A 87 -8.56 0.87 11.53
C VAL A 87 -8.05 2.29 11.78
N LEU A 88 -6.86 2.57 11.26
CA LEU A 88 -6.20 3.86 11.42
C LEU A 88 -5.65 4.37 10.10
N GLU A 89 -5.94 5.61 9.75
CA GLU A 89 -5.23 6.34 8.70
C GLU A 89 -3.93 6.97 9.22
N LEU A 90 -2.88 6.93 8.42
CA LEU A 90 -1.64 7.65 8.69
C LEU A 90 -0.86 7.97 7.39
N SER A 91 0.14 8.82 7.51
CA SER A 91 1.17 8.99 6.49
C SER A 91 2.55 8.77 7.12
N ALA A 92 3.18 7.66 6.74
CA ALA A 92 4.57 7.41 7.11
C ALA A 92 5.53 8.42 6.45
N GLU A 93 5.14 9.10 5.36
CA GLU A 93 5.90 10.16 4.70
C GLU A 93 5.95 11.42 5.56
N THR A 94 4.79 11.94 5.95
CA THR A 94 4.68 13.21 6.68
C THR A 94 4.78 13.05 8.20
N GLY A 95 4.51 11.86 8.72
CA GLY A 95 4.37 11.57 10.16
C GLY A 95 2.97 11.82 10.70
N PHE A 96 2.01 12.12 9.81
CA PHE A 96 0.63 12.32 10.20
C PHE A 96 0.10 11.10 10.96
N ASN A 97 -0.54 11.35 12.08
CA ASN A 97 -1.27 10.38 12.92
C ASN A 97 -0.40 9.28 13.60
N MET A 98 0.93 9.43 13.64
CA MET A 98 1.82 8.45 14.28
C MET A 98 1.55 8.29 15.78
N ARG A 99 1.11 9.37 16.49
CA ARG A 99 0.75 9.28 17.92
C ARG A 99 -0.48 8.41 18.15
N ALA A 100 -1.48 8.51 17.28
CA ALA A 100 -2.69 7.69 17.34
C ALA A 100 -2.37 6.19 17.14
N LEU A 101 -1.37 5.84 16.31
CA LEU A 101 -0.92 4.46 16.19
C LEU A 101 -0.48 3.87 17.53
N TYR A 102 0.34 4.58 18.30
CA TYR A 102 0.76 4.11 19.61
C TYR A 102 -0.41 3.98 20.60
N SER A 103 -1.33 4.93 20.60
CA SER A 103 -2.53 4.87 21.44
C SER A 103 -3.41 3.66 21.12
N ILE A 104 -3.59 3.34 19.84
CA ILE A 104 -4.35 2.16 19.42
C ILE A 104 -3.63 0.87 19.81
N ILE A 105 -2.31 0.79 19.63
CA ILE A 105 -1.52 -0.38 20.05
C ILE A 105 -1.64 -0.60 21.55
N ASP A 106 -1.54 0.46 22.35
CA ASP A 106 -1.67 0.38 23.81
C ASP A 106 -3.09 -0.07 24.21
N LYS A 107 -4.15 0.48 23.58
CA LYS A 107 -5.55 0.09 23.76
C LYS A 107 -5.75 -1.41 23.46
N VAL A 108 -5.33 -1.86 22.28
CA VAL A 108 -5.52 -3.25 21.81
C VAL A 108 -4.75 -4.25 22.66
N SER A 109 -3.59 -3.85 23.22
CA SER A 109 -2.77 -4.70 24.08
C SER A 109 -3.15 -4.70 25.56
N ALA A 110 -4.03 -3.78 25.99
CA ALA A 110 -4.34 -3.52 27.42
C ALA A 110 -4.89 -4.76 28.13
N GLU A 111 -5.85 -5.46 27.52
CA GLU A 111 -6.47 -6.66 28.09
C GLU A 111 -5.43 -7.78 28.36
N LYS A 112 -4.58 -8.05 27.37
CA LYS A 112 -3.49 -9.03 27.50
C LYS A 112 -2.53 -8.62 28.61
N LYS A 113 -2.11 -7.35 28.64
CA LYS A 113 -1.20 -6.81 29.66
C LYS A 113 -1.79 -6.99 31.05
N ALA A 114 -3.05 -6.58 31.27
CA ALA A 114 -3.75 -6.71 32.53
C ALA A 114 -3.83 -8.17 32.99
N ARG A 115 -4.23 -9.10 32.10
CA ARG A 115 -4.31 -10.53 32.41
C ARG A 115 -2.95 -11.13 32.82
N LEU A 116 -1.86 -10.75 32.17
CA LEU A 116 -0.53 -11.26 32.47
C LEU A 116 0.05 -10.64 33.77
N MET A 117 -0.22 -9.37 34.02
CA MET A 117 0.15 -8.71 35.28
C MET A 117 -0.59 -9.33 36.49
N ALA A 118 -1.88 -9.65 36.33
CA ALA A 118 -2.66 -10.35 37.36
C ALA A 118 -2.10 -11.75 37.67
N LYS A 119 -1.35 -12.36 36.76
CA LYS A 119 -0.63 -13.61 36.97
C LYS A 119 0.78 -13.43 37.58
N GLY A 120 1.12 -12.22 38.06
CA GLY A 120 2.39 -11.91 38.72
C GLY A 120 3.55 -11.55 37.81
N LEU A 121 3.34 -11.38 36.48
CA LEU A 121 4.40 -10.90 35.59
C LEU A 121 4.65 -9.41 35.82
N ARG A 122 5.87 -9.04 36.16
CA ARG A 122 6.28 -7.63 36.39
C ARG A 122 6.47 -6.84 35.10
N LYS A 123 6.79 -7.50 33.98
CA LYS A 123 6.99 -6.85 32.65
C LYS A 123 6.31 -7.69 31.58
N VAL A 124 5.53 -7.04 30.74
CA VAL A 124 4.84 -7.66 29.61
C VAL A 124 5.21 -6.91 28.33
N ASN A 125 5.87 -7.60 27.41
CA ASN A 125 6.17 -7.07 26.09
C ASN A 125 5.00 -7.36 25.13
N THR A 126 4.57 -6.35 24.40
CA THR A 126 3.68 -6.48 23.24
C THR A 126 4.53 -6.67 22.00
N ARG A 127 4.28 -7.73 21.27
CA ARG A 127 5.01 -8.08 20.04
C ARG A 127 4.19 -7.80 18.81
N LEU A 128 4.71 -6.90 18.00
CA LEU A 128 4.10 -6.46 16.75
C LEU A 128 4.73 -7.18 15.56
N MET A 129 3.92 -7.44 14.55
CA MET A 129 4.36 -7.75 13.20
C MET A 129 3.76 -6.73 12.24
N ILE A 130 4.57 -6.15 11.35
CA ILE A 130 4.07 -5.30 10.27
C ILE A 130 4.01 -6.13 9.00
N ALA A 131 2.81 -6.28 8.45
CA ALA A 131 2.55 -7.00 7.22
C ALA A 131 1.99 -6.06 6.14
N GLY A 132 2.12 -6.43 4.89
CA GLY A 132 1.58 -5.69 3.74
C GLY A 132 2.41 -5.98 2.48
N ILE A 133 1.89 -5.57 1.33
CA ILE A 133 2.53 -5.76 0.03
C ILE A 133 3.77 -4.87 -0.15
N PRO A 134 4.62 -5.10 -1.16
CA PRO A 134 5.69 -4.16 -1.50
C PRO A 134 5.17 -2.74 -1.76
N ASN A 135 5.98 -1.75 -1.50
CA ASN A 135 5.76 -0.33 -1.81
C ASN A 135 4.55 0.36 -1.14
N VAL A 136 3.83 -0.29 -0.21
CA VAL A 136 2.81 0.37 0.63
C VAL A 136 3.40 1.29 1.72
N GLY A 137 4.73 1.31 1.85
CA GLY A 137 5.43 2.18 2.79
C GLY A 137 5.80 1.52 4.12
N LYS A 138 5.82 0.17 4.21
CA LYS A 138 6.22 -0.56 5.44
C LYS A 138 7.57 -0.13 5.99
N SER A 139 8.62 -0.15 5.16
CA SER A 139 9.98 0.22 5.61
C SER A 139 10.04 1.65 6.12
N ARG A 140 9.31 2.59 5.51
CA ARG A 140 9.21 3.96 5.99
C ARG A 140 8.47 4.05 7.32
N LEU A 141 7.38 3.29 7.47
CA LEU A 141 6.64 3.18 8.73
C LEU A 141 7.52 2.58 9.84
N ILE A 142 8.23 1.50 9.56
CA ILE A 142 9.20 0.87 10.48
C ILE A 142 10.25 1.89 10.91
N ASN A 143 10.87 2.60 9.97
CA ASN A 143 11.89 3.61 10.27
C ASN A 143 11.34 4.75 11.15
N ARG A 144 10.07 5.15 10.96
CA ARG A 144 9.44 6.15 11.84
C ARG A 144 9.11 5.60 13.22
N ILE A 145 8.63 4.36 13.31
CA ILE A 145 8.32 3.71 14.59
C ILE A 145 9.58 3.52 15.42
N VAL A 146 10.64 3.04 14.77
CA VAL A 146 11.91 2.75 15.43
C VAL A 146 12.66 4.03 15.82
N GLY A 147 12.48 5.11 15.05
CA GLY A 147 13.08 6.43 15.31
C GLY A 147 14.60 6.47 15.17
N LYS A 148 15.18 7.67 15.34
CA LYS A 148 16.64 7.87 15.30
C LYS A 148 17.40 7.28 16.51
N ASN A 149 16.68 6.84 17.55
CA ASN A 149 17.27 6.39 18.81
C ASN A 149 17.66 4.89 18.82
N SER A 150 17.47 4.17 17.73
CA SER A 150 17.93 2.79 17.59
C SER A 150 19.36 2.69 17.02
N ALA A 151 20.20 3.65 17.31
CA ALA A 151 21.61 3.72 16.87
C ALA A 151 22.52 2.57 17.39
N GLY A 152 21.94 1.49 17.88
CA GLY A 152 22.67 0.30 18.38
C GLY A 152 22.41 -1.00 17.61
N VAL A 153 21.53 -1.00 16.58
CA VAL A 153 21.24 -2.23 15.80
C VAL A 153 21.57 -1.96 14.34
N GLY A 154 22.56 -2.68 13.82
CA GLY A 154 23.20 -2.49 12.52
C GLY A 154 22.23 -2.25 11.37
N ASN A 155 22.19 -1.02 10.92
CA ASN A 155 21.46 -0.57 9.76
C ASN A 155 22.18 -0.98 8.46
N LYS A 156 21.77 -2.12 7.87
CA LYS A 156 21.93 -2.34 6.42
C LYS A 156 20.61 -2.89 5.89
N PRO A 157 19.91 -2.14 5.01
CA PRO A 157 18.75 -2.68 4.31
C PRO A 157 19.18 -3.88 3.45
N GLY A 158 18.53 -5.02 3.61
CA GLY A 158 18.72 -6.19 2.76
C GLY A 158 19.48 -7.39 3.33
N PHE A 159 19.91 -7.38 4.60
CA PHE A 159 20.60 -8.51 5.23
C PHE A 159 19.93 -9.00 6.52
N THR A 160 18.73 -9.57 6.42
CA THR A 160 18.14 -10.28 7.56
C THR A 160 18.40 -11.78 7.42
N ARG A 161 19.54 -12.23 7.91
CA ARG A 161 19.79 -13.64 8.24
C ARG A 161 19.43 -13.87 9.70
N GLY A 162 18.14 -14.19 9.98
CA GLY A 162 17.68 -14.54 11.33
C GLY A 162 16.51 -13.69 11.83
N LYS A 163 15.84 -14.16 12.89
CA LYS A 163 14.73 -13.47 13.56
C LYS A 163 15.26 -12.24 14.27
N GLN A 164 14.95 -11.04 13.77
CA GLN A 164 15.39 -9.81 14.42
C GLN A 164 14.21 -9.09 15.08
N TRP A 165 14.20 -9.06 16.43
CA TRP A 165 13.30 -8.25 17.22
C TRP A 165 13.88 -6.86 17.40
N ILE A 166 13.14 -5.85 16.98
CA ILE A 166 13.50 -4.45 17.14
C ILE A 166 12.73 -3.90 18.34
N ARG A 167 13.43 -3.46 19.38
CA ARG A 167 12.78 -2.79 20.52
C ARG A 167 12.40 -1.37 20.12
N ILE A 168 11.11 -1.04 20.15
CA ILE A 168 10.57 0.28 19.83
C ILE A 168 10.61 1.19 21.06
N LYS A 169 10.01 0.73 22.14
CA LYS A 169 9.99 1.36 23.47
C LYS A 169 9.92 0.27 24.54
N GLU A 170 9.96 0.64 25.80
CA GLU A 170 9.75 -0.33 26.86
C GLU A 170 8.39 -1.02 26.70
N GLY A 171 8.38 -2.33 26.75
CA GLY A 171 7.16 -3.14 26.59
C GLY A 171 6.63 -3.25 25.15
N LEU A 172 7.38 -2.80 24.13
CA LEU A 172 6.95 -2.89 22.73
C LEU A 172 8.10 -3.34 21.81
N GLU A 173 7.93 -4.48 21.18
CA GLU A 173 8.89 -5.11 20.27
C GLU A 173 8.24 -5.31 18.88
N LEU A 174 9.03 -5.14 17.82
CA LEU A 174 8.63 -5.32 16.43
C LEU A 174 9.42 -6.44 15.79
N LEU A 175 8.74 -7.36 15.11
CA LEU A 175 9.36 -8.29 14.20
C LEU A 175 9.50 -7.65 12.82
N ASP A 176 10.73 -7.49 12.34
CA ASP A 176 10.98 -7.03 10.98
C ASP A 176 10.60 -8.13 9.98
N THR A 177 9.67 -7.82 9.09
CA THR A 177 9.18 -8.74 8.07
C THR A 177 9.27 -8.12 6.68
N PRO A 178 9.80 -8.84 5.66
CA PRO A 178 9.77 -8.37 4.28
C PRO A 178 8.33 -8.25 3.75
N GLY A 179 8.15 -7.45 2.70
CA GLY A 179 6.86 -7.32 2.00
C GLY A 179 6.46 -8.61 1.31
N ILE A 180 5.18 -8.97 1.40
CA ILE A 180 4.63 -10.15 0.77
C ILE A 180 3.50 -9.77 -0.16
N LEU A 181 3.61 -10.18 -1.41
CA LEU A 181 2.51 -10.31 -2.35
C LEU A 181 2.04 -11.76 -2.38
N TRP A 182 0.83 -12.00 -2.81
CA TRP A 182 0.28 -13.35 -3.03
C TRP A 182 0.42 -13.79 -4.49
N PRO A 183 0.43 -15.11 -4.78
CA PRO A 183 0.82 -15.62 -6.11
C PRO A 183 -0.15 -15.30 -7.24
N LYS A 184 -1.42 -15.09 -6.94
CA LYS A 184 -2.47 -14.88 -7.95
C LYS A 184 -3.42 -13.77 -7.49
N PHE A 185 -3.65 -12.79 -8.33
CA PHE A 185 -4.62 -11.73 -8.06
C PHE A 185 -6.05 -12.25 -8.18
N GLU A 186 -6.95 -11.68 -7.38
CA GLU A 186 -8.36 -12.03 -7.36
C GLU A 186 -9.06 -11.62 -8.67
N SER A 187 -8.63 -10.49 -9.24
CA SER A 187 -9.13 -9.98 -10.51
C SER A 187 -8.02 -9.25 -11.29
N GLU A 188 -8.27 -9.02 -12.59
CA GLU A 188 -7.39 -8.21 -13.44
C GLU A 188 -7.31 -6.77 -12.94
N GLU A 189 -8.41 -6.23 -12.41
CA GLU A 189 -8.48 -4.88 -11.87
C GLU A 189 -7.58 -4.70 -10.64
N VAL A 190 -7.60 -5.65 -9.69
CA VAL A 190 -6.66 -5.66 -8.56
C VAL A 190 -5.22 -5.62 -9.05
N GLY A 191 -4.87 -6.47 -10.03
CA GLY A 191 -3.55 -6.49 -10.64
C GLY A 191 -3.16 -5.14 -11.26
N MET A 192 -4.09 -4.50 -11.96
CA MET A 192 -3.89 -3.20 -12.60
C MET A 192 -3.71 -2.07 -11.57
N ASN A 193 -4.52 -2.02 -10.52
CA ASN A 193 -4.41 -1.04 -9.44
C ASN A 193 -3.07 -1.17 -8.69
N LEU A 194 -2.59 -2.40 -8.48
CA LEU A 194 -1.26 -2.68 -7.93
C LEU A 194 -0.14 -2.20 -8.86
N ALA A 195 -0.29 -2.38 -10.17
CA ALA A 195 0.67 -1.89 -11.17
C ALA A 195 0.71 -0.36 -11.22
N ILE A 196 -0.42 0.30 -11.31
CA ILE A 196 -0.55 1.77 -11.33
C ILE A 196 0.15 2.39 -10.12
N THR A 197 -0.05 1.83 -8.93
CA THR A 197 0.54 2.37 -7.69
C THR A 197 2.00 1.97 -7.47
N GLY A 198 2.56 1.13 -8.34
CA GLY A 198 3.95 0.68 -8.28
C GLY A 198 4.21 -0.41 -7.23
N ALA A 199 3.18 -1.16 -6.82
CA ALA A 199 3.34 -2.33 -5.96
C ALA A 199 4.02 -3.50 -6.69
N ILE A 200 3.91 -3.52 -8.01
CA ILE A 200 4.60 -4.43 -8.94
C ILE A 200 5.69 -3.64 -9.66
N LYS A 201 6.81 -4.29 -9.97
CA LYS A 201 7.93 -3.65 -10.68
C LYS A 201 7.55 -3.35 -12.13
N ASP A 202 7.86 -2.16 -12.60
CA ASP A 202 7.50 -1.68 -13.94
C ASP A 202 8.15 -2.53 -15.06
N GLU A 203 9.34 -3.08 -14.82
CA GLU A 203 10.10 -3.85 -15.83
C GLU A 203 9.42 -5.14 -16.31
N ILE A 204 8.44 -5.64 -15.55
CA ILE A 204 7.70 -6.87 -15.90
C ILE A 204 6.28 -6.60 -16.38
N LEU A 205 5.91 -5.33 -16.54
CA LEU A 205 4.55 -4.88 -16.87
C LEU A 205 4.46 -4.34 -18.30
N PRO A 206 3.32 -4.50 -18.97
CA PRO A 206 2.98 -3.72 -20.16
C PRO A 206 2.68 -2.27 -19.73
N ILE A 207 3.75 -1.48 -19.54
CA ILE A 207 3.68 -0.19 -18.84
C ILE A 207 2.79 0.82 -19.56
N ASP A 208 2.66 0.72 -20.88
CA ASP A 208 1.78 1.59 -21.66
C ASP A 208 0.31 1.28 -21.36
N ASP A 209 -0.08 0.00 -21.26
CA ASP A 209 -1.43 -0.40 -20.87
C ASP A 209 -1.77 0.08 -19.44
N VAL A 210 -0.77 0.04 -18.55
CA VAL A 210 -0.93 0.52 -17.15
C VAL A 210 -1.18 2.01 -17.11
N ALA A 211 -0.47 2.81 -17.91
CA ALA A 211 -0.67 4.25 -17.98
C ALA A 211 -2.00 4.60 -18.66
N CYS A 212 -2.37 3.90 -19.73
CA CYS A 212 -3.67 4.05 -20.37
C CYS A 212 -4.81 3.79 -19.38
N ARG A 213 -4.74 2.69 -18.61
CA ARG A 213 -5.79 2.38 -17.62
C ARG A 213 -5.90 3.43 -16.51
N LEU A 214 -4.77 4.04 -16.08
CA LEU A 214 -4.82 5.17 -15.15
C LEU A 214 -5.56 6.36 -15.76
N LEU A 215 -5.24 6.72 -17.01
CA LEU A 215 -5.92 7.83 -17.70
C LEU A 215 -7.41 7.53 -17.89
N ASP A 216 -7.80 6.30 -18.27
CA ASP A 216 -9.20 5.89 -18.38
C ASP A 216 -9.94 6.12 -17.06
N LYS A 217 -9.39 5.64 -15.93
CA LYS A 217 -9.98 5.88 -14.60
C LYS A 217 -10.10 7.38 -14.27
N MET A 218 -9.11 8.19 -14.63
CA MET A 218 -9.18 9.64 -14.44
C MET A 218 -10.28 10.28 -15.30
N MET A 219 -10.51 9.76 -16.50
CA MET A 219 -11.60 10.21 -17.37
C MET A 219 -12.97 9.83 -16.80
N GLU A 220 -13.12 8.57 -16.35
CA GLU A 220 -14.32 8.06 -15.65
C GLU A 220 -14.67 8.92 -14.42
N MET A 221 -13.66 9.42 -13.70
CA MET A 221 -13.79 10.31 -12.54
C MET A 221 -13.95 11.81 -12.92
N ASN A 222 -14.13 12.16 -14.20
CA ASN A 222 -14.22 13.54 -14.68
C ASN A 222 -13.01 14.44 -14.33
N MET A 223 -11.80 13.87 -14.29
CA MET A 223 -10.58 14.57 -13.88
C MET A 223 -9.79 15.19 -15.06
N LYS A 224 -10.41 15.37 -16.22
CA LYS A 224 -9.78 15.97 -17.43
C LYS A 224 -9.05 17.28 -17.14
N ASN A 225 -9.64 18.14 -16.31
CA ASN A 225 -9.06 19.47 -16.01
C ASN A 225 -7.68 19.35 -15.34
N ILE A 226 -7.45 18.36 -14.51
CA ILE A 226 -6.15 18.13 -13.88
C ILE A 226 -5.09 17.75 -14.94
N LEU A 227 -5.48 16.90 -15.90
CA LEU A 227 -4.59 16.51 -17.00
C LEU A 227 -4.30 17.70 -17.93
N LYS A 228 -5.33 18.52 -18.25
CA LYS A 228 -5.19 19.76 -19.05
C LYS A 228 -4.18 20.71 -18.40
N GLU A 229 -4.38 21.01 -17.13
CA GLU A 229 -3.50 21.92 -16.38
C GLU A 229 -2.07 21.36 -16.29
N LYS A 230 -1.95 20.09 -15.91
CA LYS A 230 -0.66 19.45 -15.66
C LYS A 230 0.18 19.27 -16.91
N TYR A 231 -0.41 18.85 -18.02
CA TYR A 231 0.28 18.47 -19.24
C TYR A 231 0.00 19.42 -20.42
N LYS A 232 -0.69 20.54 -20.17
CA LYS A 232 -1.05 21.55 -21.20
C LYS A 232 -1.91 20.96 -22.33
N LEU A 233 -2.76 19.97 -22.01
CA LEU A 233 -3.65 19.34 -22.96
C LEU A 233 -4.83 20.28 -23.31
N LEU A 234 -5.33 20.16 -24.54
CA LEU A 234 -6.53 20.84 -25.03
C LEU A 234 -7.71 19.86 -25.03
N ASP A 235 -8.94 20.37 -25.25
CA ASP A 235 -10.12 19.52 -25.28
C ASP A 235 -10.06 18.49 -26.43
N GLU A 236 -9.54 18.85 -27.57
CA GLU A 236 -9.31 17.99 -28.73
C GLU A 236 -8.40 16.79 -28.47
N ASP A 237 -7.47 16.91 -27.50
CA ASP A 237 -6.57 15.80 -27.15
C ASP A 237 -7.33 14.65 -26.46
N PHE A 238 -8.56 14.88 -25.98
CA PHE A 238 -9.40 13.89 -25.31
C PHE A 238 -10.43 13.23 -26.24
N ASP A 239 -10.55 13.65 -27.47
CA ASP A 239 -11.47 13.08 -28.47
C ASP A 239 -10.89 11.83 -29.15
N GLN A 240 -9.74 11.34 -28.66
CA GLN A 240 -8.99 10.22 -29.20
C GLN A 240 -8.91 9.07 -28.19
N VAL A 241 -8.39 7.92 -28.65
CA VAL A 241 -8.08 6.79 -27.76
C VAL A 241 -6.99 7.16 -26.75
N THR A 242 -7.04 6.58 -25.57
CA THR A 242 -6.18 6.94 -24.43
C THR A 242 -4.67 6.88 -24.75
N GLY A 243 -4.25 5.94 -25.60
CA GLY A 243 -2.87 5.87 -26.07
C GLY A 243 -2.41 7.13 -26.80
N ALA A 244 -3.26 7.75 -27.61
CA ALA A 244 -2.98 9.02 -28.29
C ALA A 244 -2.92 10.22 -27.33
N ILE A 245 -3.61 10.15 -26.19
CA ILE A 245 -3.47 11.16 -25.12
C ILE A 245 -2.03 11.16 -24.59
N ILE A 246 -1.39 9.99 -24.43
CA ILE A 246 0.02 9.88 -23.99
C ILE A 246 0.96 10.50 -25.04
N GLU A 247 0.68 10.31 -26.32
CA GLU A 247 1.43 10.97 -27.40
C GLU A 247 1.26 12.48 -27.38
N SER A 248 0.03 12.98 -27.15
CA SER A 248 -0.25 14.39 -26.95
C SER A 248 0.51 14.95 -25.75
N ILE A 249 0.57 14.23 -24.62
CA ILE A 249 1.40 14.60 -23.46
C ILE A 249 2.87 14.72 -23.86
N ALA A 250 3.42 13.73 -24.57
CA ALA A 250 4.80 13.76 -25.04
C ALA A 250 5.07 14.99 -25.93
N ASN A 251 4.14 15.30 -26.82
CA ASN A 251 4.27 16.43 -27.74
C ASN A 251 4.16 17.77 -27.00
N ARG A 252 3.13 17.98 -26.19
CA ARG A 252 2.87 19.22 -25.45
C ARG A 252 3.95 19.54 -24.41
N MET A 253 4.53 18.52 -23.81
CA MET A 253 5.62 18.62 -22.85
C MET A 253 7.01 18.61 -23.51
N ASN A 254 7.06 18.62 -24.85
CA ASN A 254 8.30 18.59 -25.65
C ASN A 254 9.24 17.45 -25.26
N MET A 255 8.69 16.27 -24.99
CA MET A 255 9.48 15.08 -24.66
C MET A 255 10.03 14.48 -25.95
N ARG A 256 11.33 14.66 -26.19
CA ARG A 256 12.02 14.20 -27.40
C ARG A 256 13.13 13.22 -27.06
N GLN A 257 13.40 12.33 -28.01
CA GLN A 257 14.53 11.40 -27.93
C GLN A 257 15.49 11.64 -29.11
N LYS A 258 16.55 10.84 -29.17
CA LYS A 258 17.59 10.96 -30.21
C LYS A 258 16.95 10.96 -31.61
N GLY A 259 17.31 11.92 -32.46
CA GLY A 259 16.69 12.11 -33.78
C GLY A 259 15.43 13.00 -33.77
N ASN A 260 15.17 13.71 -32.66
CA ASN A 260 14.02 14.65 -32.52
C ASN A 260 12.63 13.98 -32.66
N THR A 261 12.53 12.66 -32.52
CA THR A 261 11.27 11.92 -32.47
C THR A 261 10.61 12.04 -31.10
N LEU A 262 9.28 11.86 -31.03
CA LEU A 262 8.55 11.87 -29.75
C LEU A 262 9.02 10.74 -28.84
N ASN A 263 9.24 11.05 -27.55
CA ASN A 263 9.56 10.06 -26.54
C ASN A 263 8.29 9.71 -25.73
N VAL A 264 7.43 8.92 -26.35
CA VAL A 264 6.16 8.45 -25.76
C VAL A 264 6.40 7.65 -24.49
N GLN A 265 7.46 6.81 -24.46
CA GLN A 265 7.82 6.05 -23.27
C GLN A 265 8.13 6.96 -22.07
N GLN A 266 8.79 8.08 -22.28
CA GLN A 266 9.02 9.07 -21.21
C GLN A 266 7.73 9.65 -20.69
N ALA A 267 6.74 9.90 -21.56
CA ALA A 267 5.41 10.39 -21.16
C ALA A 267 4.67 9.34 -20.33
N THR A 268 4.66 8.08 -20.77
CA THR A 268 4.11 6.92 -20.03
C THR A 268 4.62 6.87 -18.59
N TYR A 269 5.95 6.83 -18.42
CA TYR A 269 6.55 6.81 -17.07
C TYR A 269 6.28 8.11 -16.29
N THR A 270 6.17 9.25 -16.96
CA THR A 270 5.89 10.53 -16.31
C THR A 270 4.49 10.55 -15.71
N VAL A 271 3.49 10.09 -16.46
CA VAL A 271 2.09 9.99 -16.00
C VAL A 271 2.00 9.11 -14.74
N LEU A 272 2.56 7.92 -14.79
CA LEU A 272 2.55 7.00 -13.65
C LEU A 272 3.30 7.56 -12.44
N ARG A 273 4.46 8.15 -12.65
CA ARG A 273 5.26 8.78 -11.60
C ARG A 273 4.53 9.96 -10.96
N ASP A 274 3.86 10.78 -11.76
CA ASP A 274 3.13 11.94 -11.25
C ASP A 274 1.91 11.51 -10.42
N TYR A 275 1.19 10.46 -10.81
CA TYR A 275 0.17 9.85 -9.96
C TYR A 275 0.74 9.29 -8.65
N ARG A 276 1.80 8.49 -8.75
CA ARG A 276 2.46 7.87 -7.59
C ARG A 276 2.94 8.89 -6.57
N ASN A 277 3.30 10.09 -7.04
CA ASN A 277 3.75 11.22 -6.21
C ASN A 277 2.63 12.22 -5.83
N GLY A 278 1.36 11.94 -6.14
CA GLY A 278 0.23 12.79 -5.81
C GLY A 278 0.13 14.10 -6.63
N LYS A 279 0.80 14.18 -7.77
CA LYS A 279 0.81 15.37 -8.63
C LYS A 279 -0.36 15.42 -9.61
N LEU A 280 -1.17 14.37 -9.69
CA LEU A 280 -2.40 14.29 -10.49
C LEU A 280 -3.66 14.36 -9.62
N GLY A 281 -3.57 15.00 -8.45
CA GLY A 281 -4.67 15.06 -7.49
C GLY A 281 -4.63 13.97 -6.43
N LYS A 282 -5.64 13.99 -5.56
CA LYS A 282 -5.77 13.09 -4.41
C LYS A 282 -6.98 12.19 -4.60
N PHE A 283 -6.79 10.98 -5.08
CA PHE A 283 -7.88 10.03 -5.34
C PHE A 283 -7.43 8.57 -5.20
N GLY A 284 -8.40 7.71 -4.89
CA GLY A 284 -8.24 6.24 -4.86
C GLY A 284 -8.75 5.59 -6.15
N LEU A 285 -8.45 4.30 -6.32
CA LEU A 285 -8.81 3.51 -7.51
C LEU A 285 -9.69 2.30 -7.16
N ASP A 286 -9.99 2.05 -5.89
CA ASP A 286 -10.60 0.81 -5.41
C ASP A 286 -12.10 0.94 -5.07
N ARG A 287 -12.71 2.11 -5.26
CA ARG A 287 -14.08 2.34 -4.79
C ARG A 287 -15.09 1.40 -5.46
N ASP A 288 -14.94 1.19 -6.76
CA ASP A 288 -15.80 0.30 -7.53
C ASP A 288 -15.73 -1.16 -7.03
N LEU A 289 -14.52 -1.61 -6.60
CA LEU A 289 -14.34 -2.93 -6.01
C LEU A 289 -15.07 -3.09 -4.68
N ALA A 290 -15.11 -2.03 -3.86
CA ALA A 290 -15.85 -2.05 -2.60
C ALA A 290 -17.36 -2.08 -2.84
N GLU A 291 -17.87 -1.31 -3.81
CA GLU A 291 -19.28 -1.27 -4.19
C GLU A 291 -19.75 -2.62 -4.75
N THR A 292 -18.95 -3.25 -5.61
CA THR A 292 -19.21 -4.61 -6.10
C THR A 292 -19.30 -5.61 -4.95
N MET A 293 -18.34 -5.57 -4.03
CA MET A 293 -18.31 -6.45 -2.86
C MET A 293 -19.56 -6.27 -1.97
N ILE A 294 -20.02 -5.03 -1.76
CA ILE A 294 -21.23 -4.75 -0.98
C ILE A 294 -22.49 -5.33 -1.67
N ASN A 295 -22.54 -5.27 -3.00
CA ASN A 295 -23.69 -5.75 -3.76
C ASN A 295 -23.77 -7.27 -3.81
N ASP A 296 -22.65 -7.98 -3.81
CA ASP A 296 -22.59 -9.45 -3.80
C ASP A 296 -23.02 -10.06 -2.45
N TYR A 297 -23.05 -9.28 -1.38
CA TYR A 297 -23.49 -9.69 -0.03
C TYR A 297 -24.92 -9.26 0.32
N LYS A 298 -25.65 -8.58 -0.60
CA LYS A 298 -27.08 -8.25 -0.47
C LYS A 298 -27.97 -9.25 -1.21
#